data_42a6cf506502c890b06a0f0760b3c121
#
_entry.id   42a6cf506502c890b06a0f0760b3c121
#
_cell.length_a   1.000
_cell.length_b   1.000
_cell.length_c   1.000
_cell.angle_alpha   90.00
_cell.angle_beta   90.00
_cell.angle_gamma   90.00
#
_symmetry.space_group_name_H-M   'P 1'
#
loop_
_entity.id
_entity.type
_entity.pdbx_description
1 polymer ?
#
loop_
_entity_poly.entity_id
_entity_poly.type
_entity_poly.pdbx_seq_one_letter_code
_entity_poly.pdbx_strand_id
1 'polypeptide(L)'
;MRNKKTILILLLAFFSCSAWAQKADAILGTWANANGQDHILIYKRGDKFFGKLDWIKFPNDENGKSKTDKNNPDPALRSRPDLGLELLKDFTFDGDNIYSGGTIYDPKNGKTYSCKMTLDGYILVIRGYIGISLFGRSVTWTRVK
;
A
#
# COMPACT_ATOMS: atom_id res chain seq x y z
N MET A 1 -32.49 27.87 26.70
CA MET A 1 -32.30 28.20 25.28
C MET A 1 -31.02 27.58 24.80
N ARG A 2 -31.05 26.57 24.00
CA ARG A 2 -29.84 25.95 23.41
C ARG A 2 -29.32 26.89 22.31
N ASN A 3 -28.09 27.39 22.48
CA ASN A 3 -27.47 28.35 21.60
C ASN A 3 -27.32 27.78 20.19
N LYS A 4 -28.04 28.33 19.21
CA LYS A 4 -27.97 27.97 17.79
C LYS A 4 -26.54 28.07 17.23
N LYS A 5 -25.70 28.92 17.83
CA LYS A 5 -24.28 29.08 17.48
C LYS A 5 -23.42 27.84 17.84
N THR A 6 -23.72 27.17 18.96
CA THR A 6 -23.00 25.98 19.42
C THR A 6 -23.28 24.76 18.53
N ILE A 7 -24.52 24.66 18.02
CA ILE A 7 -24.91 23.58 17.09
C ILE A 7 -24.22 23.73 15.73
N LEU A 8 -24.03 24.96 15.26
CA LEU A 8 -23.36 25.23 13.98
C LEU A 8 -21.87 24.88 14.02
N ILE A 9 -21.18 25.12 15.14
CA ILE A 9 -19.77 24.77 15.32
C ILE A 9 -19.58 23.25 15.37
N LEU A 10 -20.47 22.51 16.01
CA LEU A 10 -20.45 21.05 16.04
C LEU A 10 -20.67 20.43 14.65
N LEU A 11 -21.55 20.99 13.83
CA LEU A 11 -21.79 20.55 12.46
C LEU A 11 -20.57 20.77 11.54
N LEU A 12 -19.87 21.89 11.70
CA LEU A 12 -18.63 22.19 10.93
C LEU A 12 -17.48 21.23 11.28
N ALA A 13 -17.37 20.81 12.54
CA ALA A 13 -16.33 19.86 12.98
C ALA A 13 -16.53 18.46 12.38
N PHE A 14 -17.79 18.02 12.19
CA PHE A 14 -18.10 16.73 11.54
C PHE A 14 -17.76 16.72 10.04
N PHE A 15 -17.88 17.85 9.34
CA PHE A 15 -17.52 17.96 7.91
C PHE A 15 -16.02 17.85 7.66
N SER A 16 -15.19 18.36 8.56
CA SER A 16 -13.73 18.33 8.41
C SER A 16 -13.15 16.92 8.57
N CYS A 17 -13.67 16.09 9.44
CA CYS A 17 -13.25 14.70 9.61
C CYS A 17 -13.58 13.84 8.38
N SER A 18 -14.72 14.07 7.75
CA SER A 18 -15.14 13.32 6.55
C SER A 18 -14.24 13.61 5.35
N ALA A 19 -13.85 14.88 5.14
CA ALA A 19 -12.98 15.26 4.03
C ALA A 19 -11.55 14.70 4.17
N TRP A 20 -11.03 14.61 5.39
CA TRP A 20 -9.72 14.00 5.66
C TRP A 20 -9.73 12.50 5.40
N ALA A 21 -10.73 11.78 5.89
CA ALA A 21 -10.89 10.35 5.65
C ALA A 21 -11.04 10.04 4.15
N GLN A 22 -11.81 10.83 3.42
CA GLN A 22 -11.99 10.67 1.98
C GLN A 22 -10.68 10.87 1.21
N LYS A 23 -9.82 11.82 1.62
CA LYS A 23 -8.48 12.00 1.04
C LYS A 23 -7.55 10.83 1.38
N ALA A 24 -7.58 10.35 2.62
CA ALA A 24 -6.77 9.22 3.04
C ALA A 24 -7.12 7.94 2.28
N ASP A 25 -8.40 7.71 2.01
CA ASP A 25 -8.90 6.51 1.32
C ASP A 25 -8.70 6.56 -0.21
N ALA A 26 -8.20 7.66 -0.76
CA ALA A 26 -7.97 7.80 -2.20
C ALA A 26 -6.96 6.77 -2.76
N ILE A 27 -6.07 6.21 -1.94
CA ILE A 27 -5.11 5.18 -2.34
C ILE A 27 -5.73 3.79 -2.51
N LEU A 28 -6.92 3.55 -1.92
CA LEU A 28 -7.56 2.23 -1.94
C LEU A 28 -7.86 1.77 -3.36
N GLY A 29 -7.74 0.46 -3.57
CA GLY A 29 -7.99 -0.18 -4.86
C GLY A 29 -6.78 -0.89 -5.42
N THR A 30 -6.86 -1.26 -6.71
CA THR A 30 -5.86 -2.10 -7.37
C THR A 30 -4.88 -1.28 -8.18
N TRP A 31 -3.63 -1.64 -8.06
CA TRP A 31 -2.49 -0.97 -8.70
C TRP A 31 -1.65 -1.98 -9.47
N ALA A 32 -1.34 -1.68 -10.73
CA ALA A 32 -0.40 -2.46 -11.54
C ALA A 32 1.03 -1.99 -11.21
N ASN A 33 1.95 -2.94 -11.02
CA ASN A 33 3.37 -2.63 -10.86
C ASN A 33 3.98 -2.04 -12.15
N ALA A 34 5.22 -1.57 -12.07
CA ALA A 34 5.88 -0.83 -13.15
C ALA A 34 5.94 -1.56 -14.49
N ASN A 35 5.99 -2.90 -14.49
CA ASN A 35 6.00 -3.71 -15.71
C ASN A 35 4.63 -4.31 -16.09
N GLY A 36 3.58 -4.02 -15.31
CA GLY A 36 2.22 -4.50 -15.55
C GLY A 36 2.03 -6.01 -15.36
N GLN A 37 2.96 -6.69 -14.72
CA GLN A 37 2.92 -8.15 -14.54
C GLN A 37 2.25 -8.60 -13.25
N ASP A 38 2.14 -7.70 -12.28
CA ASP A 38 1.51 -7.96 -11.00
C ASP A 38 0.56 -6.83 -10.63
N HIS A 39 -0.57 -7.17 -10.03
CA HIS A 39 -1.46 -6.20 -9.43
C HIS A 39 -1.45 -6.33 -7.92
N ILE A 40 -1.46 -5.19 -7.25
CA ILE A 40 -1.46 -5.07 -5.80
C ILE A 40 -2.76 -4.40 -5.37
N LEU A 41 -3.54 -5.08 -4.55
CA LEU A 41 -4.73 -4.51 -3.92
C LEU A 41 -4.31 -3.79 -2.65
N ILE A 42 -4.49 -2.48 -2.63
CA ILE A 42 -4.32 -1.67 -1.41
C ILE A 42 -5.65 -1.61 -0.67
N TYR A 43 -5.63 -1.95 0.60
CA TYR A 43 -6.78 -2.00 1.49
C TYR A 43 -6.45 -1.44 2.87
N LYS A 44 -7.48 -1.18 3.64
CA LYS A 44 -7.39 -0.61 4.98
C LYS A 44 -7.71 -1.67 6.03
N ARG A 45 -6.93 -1.67 7.11
CA ARG A 45 -7.19 -2.46 8.30
C ARG A 45 -6.99 -1.57 9.52
N GLY A 46 -8.09 -1.25 10.21
CA GLY A 46 -8.10 -0.18 11.19
C GLY A 46 -7.85 1.18 10.54
N ASP A 47 -6.88 1.92 11.03
CA ASP A 47 -6.45 3.23 10.54
C ASP A 47 -5.22 3.17 9.62
N LYS A 48 -4.73 1.96 9.32
CA LYS A 48 -3.54 1.73 8.52
C LYS A 48 -3.84 1.07 7.19
N PHE A 49 -2.94 1.31 6.22
CA PHE A 49 -3.03 0.80 4.87
C PHE A 49 -2.04 -0.34 4.66
N PHE A 50 -2.49 -1.34 3.92
CA PHE A 50 -1.79 -2.57 3.57
C PHE A 50 -1.95 -2.83 2.08
N GLY A 51 -1.10 -3.68 1.51
CA GLY A 51 -1.23 -4.09 0.12
C GLY A 51 -0.80 -5.53 -0.09
N LYS A 52 -1.56 -6.27 -0.89
CA LYS A 52 -1.29 -7.68 -1.20
C LYS A 52 -1.27 -7.91 -2.70
N LEU A 53 -0.51 -8.91 -3.13
CA LEU A 53 -0.57 -9.41 -4.50
C LEU A 53 -1.96 -10.00 -4.76
N ASP A 54 -2.70 -9.37 -5.66
CA ASP A 54 -4.08 -9.74 -6.00
C ASP A 54 -4.18 -10.46 -7.35
N TRP A 55 -3.23 -10.19 -8.24
CA TRP A 55 -3.10 -10.85 -9.53
C TRP A 55 -1.65 -10.90 -9.98
N ILE A 56 -1.25 -12.01 -10.61
CA ILE A 56 0.08 -12.26 -11.15
C ILE A 56 -0.10 -12.78 -12.58
N LYS A 57 0.54 -12.13 -13.56
CA LYS A 57 0.45 -12.52 -14.97
C LYS A 57 1.00 -13.91 -15.22
N PHE A 58 2.08 -14.28 -14.55
CA PHE A 58 2.74 -15.58 -14.65
C PHE A 58 2.78 -16.24 -13.27
N PRO A 59 1.65 -16.82 -12.81
CA PRO A 59 1.53 -17.30 -11.44
C PRO A 59 2.29 -18.60 -11.16
N ASN A 60 2.72 -19.30 -12.21
CA ASN A 60 3.42 -20.59 -12.12
C ASN A 60 4.89 -20.46 -12.52
N ASP A 61 5.69 -21.36 -11.99
CA ASP A 61 7.08 -21.57 -12.38
C ASP A 61 7.22 -22.38 -13.70
N GLU A 62 8.43 -22.66 -14.12
CA GLU A 62 8.75 -23.42 -15.33
C GLU A 62 8.21 -24.86 -15.30
N ASN A 63 7.94 -25.40 -14.11
CA ASN A 63 7.39 -26.76 -13.91
C ASN A 63 5.85 -26.75 -13.76
N GLY A 64 5.19 -25.60 -13.98
CA GLY A 64 3.77 -25.45 -13.85
C GLY A 64 3.26 -25.37 -12.40
N LYS A 65 4.14 -25.26 -11.41
CA LYS A 65 3.78 -25.12 -10.00
C LYS A 65 3.61 -23.64 -9.63
N SER A 66 2.65 -23.36 -8.76
CA SER A 66 2.44 -22.00 -8.25
C SER A 66 3.73 -21.44 -7.64
N LYS A 67 4.05 -20.20 -8.00
CA LYS A 67 5.17 -19.47 -7.41
C LYS A 67 4.95 -19.28 -5.91
N THR A 68 6.02 -19.41 -5.14
CA THR A 68 6.01 -19.30 -3.69
C THR A 68 7.07 -18.32 -3.22
N ASP A 69 6.94 -17.88 -2.01
CA ASP A 69 7.85 -16.95 -1.32
C ASP A 69 9.19 -17.62 -0.94
N LYS A 70 9.80 -18.29 -1.93
CA LYS A 70 10.97 -19.18 -1.77
C LYS A 70 12.19 -18.49 -1.15
N ASN A 71 12.30 -17.17 -1.28
CA ASN A 71 13.43 -16.40 -0.76
C ASN A 71 13.14 -15.81 0.63
N ASN A 72 12.01 -16.17 1.26
CA ASN A 72 11.70 -15.69 2.60
C ASN A 72 12.82 -16.06 3.58
N PRO A 73 13.29 -15.11 4.41
CA PRO A 73 14.30 -15.40 5.44
C PRO A 73 13.83 -16.45 6.45
N ASP A 74 12.53 -16.53 6.73
CA ASP A 74 11.94 -17.59 7.53
C ASP A 74 11.61 -18.80 6.66
N PRO A 75 12.32 -19.95 6.85
CA PRO A 75 12.08 -21.16 6.08
C PRO A 75 10.62 -21.67 6.16
N ALA A 76 9.91 -21.45 7.28
CA ALA A 76 8.54 -21.88 7.46
C ALA A 76 7.55 -21.17 6.53
N LEU A 77 7.93 -20.00 6.00
CA LEU A 77 7.08 -19.19 5.11
C LEU A 77 7.38 -19.39 3.63
N ARG A 78 8.44 -20.12 3.26
CA ARG A 78 8.90 -20.26 1.87
C ARG A 78 7.93 -21.02 0.96
N SER A 79 7.06 -21.83 1.52
CA SER A 79 6.06 -22.60 0.76
C SER A 79 4.73 -21.85 0.55
N ARG A 80 4.54 -20.69 1.17
CA ARG A 80 3.32 -19.92 0.97
C ARG A 80 3.26 -19.35 -0.45
N PRO A 81 2.07 -19.33 -1.08
CA PRO A 81 1.94 -18.78 -2.43
C PRO A 81 2.29 -17.29 -2.48
N ASP A 82 2.88 -16.84 -3.62
CA ASP A 82 3.07 -15.41 -3.89
C ASP A 82 1.72 -14.70 -4.06
N LEU A 83 0.75 -15.34 -4.70
CA LEU A 83 -0.60 -14.79 -4.82
C LEU A 83 -1.26 -14.66 -3.44
N GLY A 84 -1.72 -13.47 -3.10
CA GLY A 84 -2.27 -13.12 -1.80
C GLY A 84 -1.22 -12.67 -0.77
N LEU A 85 0.07 -12.69 -1.13
CA LEU A 85 1.15 -12.27 -0.24
C LEU A 85 1.05 -10.78 0.06
N GLU A 86 1.04 -10.43 1.35
CA GLU A 86 1.01 -9.05 1.83
C GLU A 86 2.40 -8.43 1.69
N LEU A 87 2.53 -7.49 0.74
CA LEU A 87 3.81 -6.82 0.43
C LEU A 87 3.96 -5.49 1.17
N LEU A 88 2.87 -4.72 1.27
CA LEU A 88 2.84 -3.41 1.91
C LEU A 88 2.19 -3.54 3.29
N LYS A 89 2.84 -2.96 4.32
CA LYS A 89 2.36 -3.06 5.70
C LYS A 89 2.48 -1.74 6.44
N ASP A 90 1.45 -1.47 7.27
CA ASP A 90 1.48 -0.47 8.35
C ASP A 90 1.64 0.98 7.91
N PHE A 91 1.17 1.35 6.71
CA PHE A 91 1.23 2.75 6.27
C PHE A 91 0.19 3.61 6.97
N THR A 92 0.56 4.85 7.26
CA THR A 92 -0.33 5.92 7.72
C THR A 92 -0.40 7.04 6.70
N PHE A 93 -1.55 7.70 6.59
CA PHE A 93 -1.71 8.87 5.74
C PHE A 93 -1.22 10.11 6.50
N ASP A 94 -0.23 10.82 5.92
CA ASP A 94 0.39 12.00 6.52
C ASP A 94 -0.19 13.32 6.01
N GLY A 95 -1.19 13.27 5.13
CA GLY A 95 -1.62 14.44 4.35
C GLY A 95 -0.79 14.60 3.07
N ASP A 96 -1.12 15.60 2.24
CA ASP A 96 -0.42 15.93 0.98
C ASP A 96 -0.19 14.72 0.07
N ASN A 97 -1.16 13.78 0.06
CA ASN A 97 -1.09 12.53 -0.72
C ASN A 97 0.08 11.60 -0.34
N ILE A 98 0.64 11.75 0.85
CA ILE A 98 1.77 10.97 1.35
C ILE A 98 1.28 9.89 2.32
N TYR A 99 1.80 8.67 2.14
CA TYR A 99 1.60 7.52 3.03
C TYR A 99 2.98 7.02 3.46
N SER A 100 3.24 7.01 4.75
CA SER A 100 4.57 6.68 5.30
C SER A 100 4.52 5.79 6.52
N GLY A 101 5.69 5.51 7.10
CA GLY A 101 5.86 4.70 8.30
C GLY A 101 5.67 3.20 8.08
N GLY A 102 5.38 2.78 6.86
CA GLY A 102 5.20 1.38 6.49
C GLY A 102 6.45 0.74 5.91
N THR A 103 6.29 -0.52 5.51
CA THR A 103 7.33 -1.32 4.90
C THR A 103 6.85 -1.95 3.60
N ILE A 104 7.80 -2.27 2.72
CA ILE A 104 7.58 -3.09 1.53
C ILE A 104 8.46 -4.33 1.57
N TYR A 105 7.86 -5.50 1.38
CA TYR A 105 8.54 -6.77 1.23
C TYR A 105 8.74 -7.10 -0.24
N ASP A 106 9.96 -7.50 -0.62
CA ASP A 106 10.30 -7.94 -1.96
C ASP A 106 10.53 -9.47 -1.98
N PRO A 107 9.58 -10.26 -2.51
CA PRO A 107 9.72 -11.73 -2.54
C PRO A 107 10.83 -12.20 -3.49
N LYS A 108 11.33 -11.36 -4.40
CA LYS A 108 12.43 -11.72 -5.31
C LYS A 108 13.76 -11.86 -4.59
N ASN A 109 13.96 -11.15 -3.50
CA ASN A 109 15.18 -11.19 -2.70
C ASN A 109 14.96 -11.50 -1.21
N GLY A 110 13.70 -11.61 -0.77
CA GLY A 110 13.34 -11.91 0.61
C GLY A 110 13.61 -10.77 1.60
N LYS A 111 13.78 -9.54 1.12
CA LYS A 111 14.11 -8.38 1.96
C LYS A 111 12.90 -7.48 2.19
N THR A 112 12.87 -6.86 3.36
CA THR A 112 11.90 -5.84 3.73
C THR A 112 12.59 -4.50 3.82
N TYR A 113 11.99 -3.49 3.21
CA TYR A 113 12.50 -2.11 3.18
C TYR A 113 11.52 -1.17 3.87
N SER A 114 12.03 -0.13 4.50
CA SER A 114 11.20 1.02 4.84
C SER A 114 10.62 1.62 3.57
N CYS A 115 9.39 2.10 3.62
CA CYS A 115 8.70 2.53 2.41
C CYS A 115 7.86 3.79 2.66
N LYS A 116 7.85 4.63 1.63
CA LYS A 116 6.98 5.80 1.51
C LYS A 116 6.26 5.74 0.18
N MET A 117 4.98 6.06 0.17
CA MET A 117 4.17 6.14 -1.05
C MET A 117 3.67 7.57 -1.24
N THR A 118 3.63 8.02 -2.49
CA THR A 118 3.06 9.31 -2.87
C THR A 118 2.05 9.11 -3.98
N LEU A 119 0.80 9.52 -3.73
CA LEU A 119 -0.29 9.40 -4.67
C LEU A 119 -0.38 10.66 -5.54
N ASP A 120 -0.41 10.49 -6.86
CA ASP A 120 -0.66 11.55 -7.84
C ASP A 120 -1.68 11.05 -8.88
N GLY A 121 -2.96 11.31 -8.61
CA GLY A 121 -4.06 10.87 -9.47
C GLY A 121 -4.07 9.34 -9.68
N TYR A 122 -3.76 8.90 -10.88
CA TYR A 122 -3.70 7.49 -11.26
C TYR A 122 -2.31 6.86 -11.10
N ILE A 123 -1.36 7.61 -10.58
CA ILE A 123 0.03 7.20 -10.38
C ILE A 123 0.31 7.10 -8.87
N LEU A 124 0.98 6.02 -8.48
CA LEU A 124 1.46 5.80 -7.12
C LEU A 124 2.96 5.58 -7.16
N VAL A 125 3.71 6.52 -6.60
CA VAL A 125 5.16 6.41 -6.48
C VAL A 125 5.50 5.66 -5.20
N ILE A 126 6.17 4.52 -5.34
CA ILE A 126 6.62 3.66 -4.24
C ILE A 126 8.11 3.88 -4.05
N ARG A 127 8.52 4.35 -2.89
CA ARG A 127 9.93 4.57 -2.56
C ARG A 127 10.36 3.68 -1.41
N GLY A 128 11.13 2.63 -1.72
CA GLY A 128 11.75 1.76 -0.74
C GLY A 128 13.16 2.23 -0.38
N TYR A 129 13.55 2.13 0.89
CA TYR A 129 14.85 2.59 1.37
C TYR A 129 15.30 1.85 2.63
N ILE A 130 16.61 1.94 2.90
CA ILE A 130 17.23 1.50 4.15
C ILE A 130 17.81 2.74 4.82
N GLY A 131 17.50 2.94 6.10
CA GLY A 131 17.91 4.13 6.85
C GLY A 131 17.06 5.34 6.51
N ILE A 132 17.55 6.24 5.64
CA ILE A 132 16.84 7.46 5.25
C ILE A 132 16.35 7.41 3.81
N SER A 133 15.22 8.05 3.55
CA SER A 133 14.53 8.06 2.25
C SER A 133 15.40 8.61 1.08
N LEU A 134 16.41 9.43 1.38
CA LEU A 134 17.32 10.02 0.40
C LEU A 134 18.04 8.96 -0.44
N PHE A 135 18.43 7.83 0.15
CA PHE A 135 19.16 6.73 -0.51
C PHE A 135 18.26 5.61 -1.04
N GLY A 136 16.96 5.87 -1.16
CA GLY A 136 16.00 4.88 -1.64
C GLY A 136 15.94 4.77 -3.16
N ARG A 137 15.15 3.76 -3.60
CA ARG A 137 14.75 3.58 -5.00
C ARG A 137 13.25 3.79 -5.13
N SER A 138 12.86 4.44 -6.21
CA SER A 138 11.45 4.66 -6.52
C SER A 138 11.03 3.83 -7.73
N VAL A 139 9.83 3.29 -7.65
CA VAL A 139 9.11 2.69 -8.78
C VAL A 139 7.73 3.33 -8.87
N THR A 140 7.15 3.29 -10.05
CA THR A 140 5.82 3.87 -10.30
C THR A 140 4.84 2.76 -10.58
N TRP A 141 3.71 2.78 -9.86
CA TRP A 141 2.57 1.91 -10.10
C TRP A 141 1.43 2.73 -10.70
N THR A 142 0.60 2.12 -11.51
CA THR A 142 -0.55 2.75 -12.14
C THR A 142 -1.85 2.11 -11.67
N ARG A 143 -2.89 2.92 -11.50
CA ARG A 143 -4.20 2.43 -11.07
C ARG A 143 -4.81 1.53 -12.16
N VAL A 144 -5.28 0.37 -11.76
CA VAL A 144 -6.06 -0.52 -12.62
C VAL A 144 -7.50 -0.02 -12.65
N LYS A 145 -8.07 0.10 -13.86
CA LYS A 145 -9.46 0.53 -14.08
C LYS A 145 -10.43 -0.62 -13.87
#